data_aa9700b29b6dc70b8dfb0f79cda176fc
#
_entry.id   aa9700b29b6dc70b8dfb0f79cda176fc
#
_cell.length_a   1.000
_cell.length_b   1.000
_cell.length_c   1.000
_cell.angle_alpha   90.00
_cell.angle_beta   90.00
_cell.angle_gamma   90.00
#
_symmetry.space_group_name_H-M   'P 1'
#
loop_
_entity.id
_entity.type
_entity.pdbx_description
1 polymer ?
#
loop_
_entity_poly.entity_id
_entity_poly.type
_entity_poly.pdbx_seq_one_letter_code
_entity_poly.pdbx_strand_id
1 'polypeptide(L)'
;MENKKDSVKKPILFMSASTGWAVRNFFQTGIVRKLNDDFKIVVFTTSQIREGLVGQGYGGDLTFIVLDKFSEPLAWRLSRQLKKKIYMESRRSATETIWEKYTKRPIYQKIGGKMIRGLIRIIKPGRLLDWIENIDLKINRNGELSEIFLSHRPVIFFATHASSFFEESLLKNSLENGVPAVYMVLSWDHLSSKIVLNKKYRSIFVWNKMTKSEILSTYPSYNDNQIKIIGVPQYDIYGRKTKLSRLEWCQLYGLNPNWPVILFSTMPQVRHNQQHIIIEKLLEEIAKGDKLPNNLQVLIKCHPFDNTDKYDSLPAKYPVSIYRSSLHPGLSQACWIPSKREMEASRDCLFFCDININIFSTVTLEAAYFGKPIVHIAFDPFPIKNRIPCKEYYNFEPVSYTHLTLPTNREV
;
A
#
# COMPACT_ATOMS: atom_id res chain seq x y z
N MET A 1 -1.87 -15.52 52.46
CA MET A 1 -1.38 -14.21 52.00
C MET A 1 -1.26 -14.28 50.49
N GLU A 2 -2.32 -13.95 49.78
CA GLU A 2 -2.29 -13.85 48.33
C GLU A 2 -1.59 -12.55 47.94
N ASN A 3 -0.47 -12.69 47.25
CA ASN A 3 0.20 -11.57 46.61
C ASN A 3 -0.73 -10.95 45.57
N LYS A 4 -1.41 -9.87 45.91
CA LYS A 4 -1.95 -8.91 44.92
C LYS A 4 -0.74 -8.38 44.12
N LYS A 5 -0.47 -8.96 42.93
CA LYS A 5 0.32 -8.28 41.92
C LYS A 5 -0.43 -6.99 41.62
N ASP A 6 0.10 -5.86 42.07
CA ASP A 6 -0.31 -4.55 41.63
C ASP A 6 -0.26 -4.57 40.11
N SER A 7 -1.42 -4.52 39.44
CA SER A 7 -1.51 -4.48 37.99
C SER A 7 -0.96 -3.12 37.55
N VAL A 8 0.31 -3.09 37.21
CA VAL A 8 0.93 -1.90 36.62
C VAL A 8 0.07 -1.47 35.42
N LYS A 9 -0.54 -0.30 35.50
CA LYS A 9 -1.44 0.22 34.45
C LYS A 9 -0.65 0.38 33.15
N LYS A 10 -1.00 -0.38 32.14
CA LYS A 10 -0.31 -0.34 30.84
C LYS A 10 -0.27 1.10 30.30
N PRO A 11 0.87 1.57 29.78
CA PRO A 11 0.97 2.86 29.11
C PRO A 11 0.07 2.89 27.87
N ILE A 12 -0.43 4.08 27.53
CA ILE A 12 -1.33 4.25 26.39
C ILE A 12 -0.53 4.51 25.10
N LEU A 13 -0.80 3.70 24.08
CA LEU A 13 -0.31 3.89 22.73
C LEU A 13 -1.46 4.40 21.86
N PHE A 14 -1.27 5.54 21.21
CA PHE A 14 -2.17 6.03 20.17
C PHE A 14 -1.72 5.51 18.80
N MET A 15 -2.64 4.98 18.02
CA MET A 15 -2.36 4.45 16.69
C MET A 15 -3.44 4.94 15.70
N SER A 16 -3.04 5.34 14.52
CA SER A 16 -3.98 5.58 13.43
C SER A 16 -4.22 4.31 12.63
N ALA A 17 -5.43 4.13 12.10
CA ALA A 17 -5.79 3.08 11.15
C ALA A 17 -6.88 3.59 10.21
N SER A 18 -6.49 4.42 9.25
CA SER A 18 -7.42 5.08 8.32
C SER A 18 -7.56 4.36 6.97
N THR A 19 -6.81 3.28 6.76
CA THR A 19 -6.80 2.56 5.49
C THR A 19 -6.71 1.04 5.67
N GLY A 20 -7.19 0.28 4.68
CA GLY A 20 -7.02 -1.17 4.62
C GLY A 20 -5.55 -1.61 4.58
N TRP A 21 -4.64 -0.77 4.09
CA TRP A 21 -3.19 -1.04 4.15
C TRP A 21 -2.68 -1.05 5.59
N ALA A 22 -3.15 -0.15 6.44
CA ALA A 22 -2.83 -0.16 7.87
C ALA A 22 -3.33 -1.46 8.52
N VAL A 23 -4.55 -1.89 8.19
CA VAL A 23 -5.10 -3.15 8.71
C VAL A 23 -4.26 -4.34 8.30
N ARG A 24 -3.88 -4.45 7.03
CA ARG A 24 -3.03 -5.53 6.53
C ARG A 24 -1.66 -5.59 7.22
N ASN A 25 -1.02 -4.45 7.40
CA ASN A 25 0.35 -4.40 7.94
C ASN A 25 0.42 -4.58 9.46
N PHE A 26 -0.59 -4.17 10.21
CA PHE A 26 -0.49 -4.14 11.67
C PHE A 26 -1.45 -5.11 12.37
N PHE A 27 -2.67 -5.24 11.87
CA PHE A 27 -3.68 -6.06 12.52
C PHE A 27 -3.61 -7.52 12.04
N GLN A 28 -3.58 -7.75 10.73
CA GLN A 28 -3.58 -9.10 10.17
C GLN A 28 -2.25 -9.83 10.36
N THR A 29 -1.16 -9.12 10.58
CA THR A 29 0.15 -9.69 10.94
C THR A 29 0.24 -10.10 12.41
N GLY A 30 -0.64 -9.56 13.26
CA GLY A 30 -0.62 -9.80 14.71
C GLY A 30 0.22 -8.79 15.50
N ILE A 31 0.83 -7.79 14.86
CA ILE A 31 1.63 -6.76 15.54
C ILE A 31 0.80 -6.05 16.61
N VAL A 32 -0.44 -5.63 16.28
CA VAL A 32 -1.32 -4.95 17.24
C VAL A 32 -1.64 -5.85 18.44
N ARG A 33 -1.87 -7.15 18.23
CA ARG A 33 -2.11 -8.08 19.35
C ARG A 33 -0.90 -8.16 20.27
N LYS A 34 0.29 -8.27 19.70
CA LYS A 34 1.54 -8.30 20.49
C LYS A 34 1.80 -6.98 21.22
N LEU A 35 1.54 -5.84 20.57
CA LEU A 35 1.65 -4.53 21.24
C LEU A 35 0.63 -4.38 22.37
N ASN A 36 -0.54 -5.01 22.27
CA ASN A 36 -1.56 -4.96 23.32
C ASN A 36 -1.17 -5.73 24.58
N ASP A 37 -0.12 -6.57 24.53
CA ASP A 37 0.45 -7.20 25.73
C ASP A 37 1.11 -6.15 26.64
N ASP A 38 1.75 -5.12 26.06
CA ASP A 38 2.52 -4.10 26.79
C ASP A 38 1.81 -2.76 26.90
N PHE A 39 0.88 -2.45 25.97
CA PHE A 39 0.21 -1.17 25.87
C PHE A 39 -1.31 -1.30 25.92
N LYS A 40 -1.98 -0.27 26.44
CA LYS A 40 -3.40 -0.03 26.14
C LYS A 40 -3.49 0.74 24.84
N ILE A 41 -4.03 0.12 23.78
CA ILE A 41 -4.05 0.72 22.43
C ILE A 41 -5.36 1.46 22.20
N VAL A 42 -5.25 2.72 21.78
CA VAL A 42 -6.37 3.55 21.28
C VAL A 42 -6.17 3.79 19.80
N VAL A 43 -7.12 3.33 19.01
CA VAL A 43 -7.07 3.35 17.55
C VAL A 43 -7.95 4.47 17.01
N PHE A 44 -7.33 5.44 16.34
CA PHE A 44 -8.03 6.46 15.58
C PHE A 44 -8.34 5.92 14.18
N THR A 45 -9.61 5.93 13.79
CA THR A 45 -10.05 5.24 12.58
C THR A 45 -11.31 5.87 11.96
N THR A 46 -11.74 5.37 10.82
CA THR A 46 -13.05 5.66 10.22
C THR A 46 -14.07 4.59 10.64
N SER A 47 -15.37 4.90 10.58
CA SER A 47 -16.45 3.93 10.87
C SER A 47 -16.27 2.65 10.06
N GLN A 48 -15.98 2.78 8.78
CA GLN A 48 -15.82 1.66 7.86
C GLN A 48 -14.65 0.73 8.24
N ILE A 49 -13.51 1.29 8.59
CA ILE A 49 -12.34 0.50 9.03
C ILE A 49 -12.61 -0.13 10.39
N ARG A 50 -13.26 0.59 11.32
CA ARG A 50 -13.66 0.05 12.62
C ARG A 50 -14.55 -1.17 12.47
N GLU A 51 -15.60 -1.09 11.65
CA GLU A 51 -16.50 -2.23 11.39
C GLU A 51 -15.74 -3.45 10.87
N GLY A 52 -14.84 -3.24 9.90
CA GLY A 52 -13.98 -4.31 9.39
C GLY A 52 -13.04 -4.90 10.44
N LEU A 53 -12.50 -4.11 11.36
CA LEU A 53 -11.66 -4.58 12.47
C LEU A 53 -12.48 -5.34 13.52
N VAL A 54 -13.66 -4.84 13.87
CA VAL A 54 -14.58 -5.53 14.80
C VAL A 54 -14.98 -6.90 14.22
N GLY A 55 -15.34 -6.96 12.93
CA GLY A 55 -15.65 -8.20 12.24
C GLY A 55 -14.48 -9.20 12.18
N GLN A 56 -13.24 -8.73 12.34
CA GLN A 56 -12.03 -9.57 12.44
C GLN A 56 -11.62 -9.90 13.89
N GLY A 57 -12.47 -9.60 14.88
CA GLY A 57 -12.28 -9.97 16.28
C GLY A 57 -11.46 -8.97 17.11
N TYR A 58 -11.35 -7.72 16.66
CA TYR A 58 -10.65 -6.66 17.43
C TYR A 58 -11.58 -5.79 18.29
N GLY A 59 -12.87 -6.16 18.42
CA GLY A 59 -13.88 -5.32 19.10
C GLY A 59 -13.72 -5.20 20.62
N GLY A 60 -13.15 -6.20 21.30
CA GLY A 60 -13.06 -6.27 22.76
C GLY A 60 -11.75 -5.75 23.34
N ASP A 61 -10.65 -5.83 22.58
CA ASP A 61 -9.31 -5.59 23.09
C ASP A 61 -8.80 -4.18 22.88
N LEU A 62 -9.47 -3.39 22.03
CA LEU A 62 -9.01 -2.08 21.58
C LEU A 62 -10.07 -0.99 21.86
N THR A 63 -9.61 0.20 22.18
CA THR A 63 -10.47 1.38 22.23
C THR A 63 -10.44 2.08 20.86
N PHE A 64 -11.60 2.35 20.26
CA PHE A 64 -11.70 3.03 18.98
C PHE A 64 -12.23 4.45 19.13
N ILE A 65 -11.58 5.40 18.46
CA ILE A 65 -12.03 6.78 18.29
C ILE A 65 -12.27 6.99 16.80
N VAL A 66 -13.56 7.22 16.46
CA VAL A 66 -13.99 7.38 15.06
C VAL A 66 -13.99 8.86 14.71
N LEU A 67 -13.33 9.19 13.59
CA LEU A 67 -13.10 10.58 13.17
C LEU A 67 -13.75 10.91 11.81
N ASP A 68 -14.86 10.29 11.44
CA ASP A 68 -15.58 10.55 10.17
C ASP A 68 -16.10 11.99 10.03
N LYS A 69 -16.23 12.71 11.14
CA LYS A 69 -16.68 14.11 11.19
C LYS A 69 -15.64 15.13 10.75
N PHE A 70 -14.39 14.69 10.55
CA PHE A 70 -13.30 15.58 10.19
C PHE A 70 -13.32 15.90 8.70
N SER A 71 -13.81 17.08 8.34
CA SER A 71 -13.71 17.60 6.98
C SER A 71 -12.34 18.22 6.74
N GLU A 72 -11.75 17.95 5.60
CA GLU A 72 -10.48 18.56 5.18
C GLU A 72 -10.68 20.06 4.89
N PRO A 73 -10.06 20.99 5.64
CA PRO A 73 -10.12 22.42 5.31
C PRO A 73 -9.52 22.69 3.93
N LEU A 74 -10.12 23.62 3.18
CA LEU A 74 -9.62 24.00 1.86
C LEU A 74 -8.14 24.45 1.89
N ALA A 75 -7.78 25.25 2.91
CA ALA A 75 -6.41 25.71 3.11
C ALA A 75 -5.42 24.54 3.24
N TRP A 76 -5.77 23.50 4.01
CA TRP A 76 -4.93 22.31 4.14
C TRP A 76 -4.81 21.55 2.81
N ARG A 77 -5.92 21.41 2.07
CA ARG A 77 -5.91 20.74 0.77
C ARG A 77 -4.98 21.46 -0.22
N LEU A 78 -5.02 22.77 -0.25
CA LEU A 78 -4.15 23.59 -1.11
C LEU A 78 -2.68 23.48 -0.70
N SER A 79 -2.40 23.60 0.59
CA SER A 79 -1.05 23.43 1.15
C SER A 79 -0.47 22.06 0.83
N ARG A 80 -1.23 20.99 1.01
CA ARG A 80 -0.82 19.62 0.67
C ARG A 80 -0.52 19.47 -0.82
N GLN A 81 -1.36 20.01 -1.69
CA GLN A 81 -1.10 19.99 -3.13
C GLN A 81 0.17 20.74 -3.48
N LEU A 82 0.41 21.87 -2.83
CA LEU A 82 1.62 22.68 -3.02
C LEU A 82 2.86 21.93 -2.52
N LYS A 83 2.84 21.35 -1.31
CA LYS A 83 3.93 20.49 -0.79
C LYS A 83 4.27 19.37 -1.76
N LYS A 84 3.24 18.63 -2.21
CA LYS A 84 3.42 17.53 -3.16
C LYS A 84 4.04 18.01 -4.47
N LYS A 85 3.58 19.16 -4.99
CA LYS A 85 4.10 19.72 -6.25
C LYS A 85 5.55 20.17 -6.11
N ILE A 86 5.91 20.85 -5.04
CA ILE A 86 7.29 21.25 -4.74
C ILE A 86 8.19 20.02 -4.65
N TYR A 87 7.76 19.02 -3.91
CA TYR A 87 8.49 17.78 -3.74
C TYR A 87 8.75 17.07 -5.08
N MET A 88 7.71 16.87 -5.88
CA MET A 88 7.82 16.21 -7.19
C MET A 88 8.70 16.99 -8.17
N GLU A 89 8.52 18.31 -8.25
CA GLU A 89 9.32 19.18 -9.13
C GLU A 89 10.80 19.25 -8.69
N SER A 90 11.08 19.14 -7.38
CA SER A 90 12.45 19.18 -6.86
C SER A 90 13.22 17.90 -7.18
N ARG A 91 12.53 16.77 -7.24
CA ARG A 91 13.14 15.45 -7.53
C ARG A 91 13.32 15.20 -9.02
N ARG A 92 12.49 15.82 -9.87
CA ARG A 92 12.40 15.51 -11.32
C ARG A 92 12.29 14.01 -11.58
N SER A 93 11.42 13.34 -10.83
CA SER A 93 11.31 11.90 -10.92
C SER A 93 10.89 11.44 -12.33
N ALA A 94 11.40 10.31 -12.77
CA ALA A 94 10.98 9.69 -14.02
C ALA A 94 9.46 9.46 -14.03
N THR A 95 8.90 9.05 -12.89
CA THR A 95 7.46 8.88 -12.67
C THR A 95 6.66 10.14 -13.00
N GLU A 96 7.08 11.30 -12.48
CA GLU A 96 6.38 12.57 -12.73
C GLU A 96 6.47 12.98 -14.20
N THR A 97 7.63 12.80 -14.81
CA THR A 97 7.86 13.08 -16.24
C THR A 97 6.92 12.23 -17.13
N ILE A 98 6.77 10.96 -16.81
CA ILE A 98 5.86 10.04 -17.52
C ILE A 98 4.41 10.49 -17.31
N TRP A 99 4.01 10.82 -16.07
CA TRP A 99 2.68 11.34 -15.80
C TRP A 99 2.38 12.63 -16.57
N GLU A 100 3.32 13.57 -16.64
CA GLU A 100 3.17 14.80 -17.42
C GLU A 100 2.99 14.56 -18.93
N LYS A 101 3.71 13.56 -19.46
CA LYS A 101 3.67 13.21 -20.88
C LYS A 101 2.33 12.58 -21.29
N TYR A 102 1.77 11.70 -20.49
CA TYR A 102 0.64 10.88 -20.88
C TYR A 102 -0.72 11.31 -20.29
N THR A 103 -0.74 12.19 -19.28
CA THR A 103 -1.99 12.67 -18.71
C THR A 103 -2.27 14.12 -19.10
N LYS A 104 -3.53 14.39 -19.50
CA LYS A 104 -3.96 15.76 -19.76
C LYS A 104 -4.02 16.54 -18.46
N ARG A 105 -3.11 17.50 -18.29
CA ARG A 105 -3.16 18.46 -17.17
C ARG A 105 -3.78 19.77 -17.65
N PRO A 106 -4.68 20.37 -16.87
CA PRO A 106 -5.19 21.70 -17.14
C PRO A 106 -4.04 22.72 -17.25
N ILE A 107 -4.22 23.75 -18.07
CA ILE A 107 -3.19 24.77 -18.34
C ILE A 107 -2.69 25.42 -17.06
N TYR A 108 -3.59 25.71 -16.09
CA TYR A 108 -3.21 26.31 -14.80
C TYR A 108 -2.25 25.43 -14.00
N GLN A 109 -2.36 24.11 -14.08
CA GLN A 109 -1.42 23.18 -13.43
C GLN A 109 -0.04 23.20 -14.10
N LYS A 110 0.01 23.37 -15.44
CA LYS A 110 1.27 23.48 -16.18
C LYS A 110 1.98 24.79 -15.85
N ILE A 111 1.23 25.91 -15.78
CA ILE A 111 1.76 27.23 -15.40
C ILE A 111 2.26 27.18 -13.95
N GLY A 112 1.45 26.68 -13.02
CA GLY A 112 1.84 26.52 -11.62
C GLY A 112 3.12 25.67 -11.46
N GLY A 113 3.28 24.61 -12.26
CA GLY A 113 4.53 23.82 -12.26
C GLY A 113 5.75 24.61 -12.72
N LYS A 114 5.61 25.44 -13.78
CA LYS A 114 6.70 26.32 -14.24
C LYS A 114 7.08 27.35 -13.18
N MET A 115 6.12 27.98 -12.52
CA MET A 115 6.35 28.94 -11.43
C MET A 115 7.08 28.28 -10.25
N ILE A 116 6.64 27.09 -9.83
CA ILE A 116 7.30 26.35 -8.74
C ILE A 116 8.73 25.97 -9.14
N ARG A 117 8.99 25.52 -10.38
CA ARG A 117 10.35 25.27 -10.88
C ARG A 117 11.22 26.51 -10.83
N GLY A 118 10.68 27.69 -11.15
CA GLY A 118 11.37 28.96 -10.99
C GLY A 118 11.72 29.23 -9.52
N LEU A 119 10.75 29.07 -8.63
CA LEU A 119 10.90 29.31 -7.20
C LEU A 119 11.93 28.38 -6.53
N ILE A 120 11.92 27.10 -6.85
CA ILE A 120 12.88 26.13 -6.27
C ILE A 120 14.31 26.29 -6.78
N ARG A 121 14.53 27.04 -7.85
CA ARG A 121 15.89 27.45 -8.29
C ARG A 121 16.47 28.54 -7.39
N ILE A 122 15.62 29.37 -6.81
CA ILE A 122 15.99 30.48 -5.95
C ILE A 122 16.03 30.05 -4.48
N ILE A 123 14.99 29.31 -4.04
CA ILE A 123 14.84 28.84 -2.66
C ILE A 123 15.04 27.34 -2.62
N LYS A 124 15.96 26.86 -1.76
CA LYS A 124 16.15 25.41 -1.57
C LYS A 124 14.83 24.72 -1.25
N PRO A 125 14.44 23.65 -1.98
CA PRO A 125 13.13 22.98 -1.82
C PRO A 125 12.82 22.59 -0.37
N GLY A 126 13.83 22.12 0.36
CA GLY A 126 13.69 21.76 1.77
C GLY A 126 13.23 22.91 2.65
N ARG A 127 13.76 24.14 2.47
CA ARG A 127 13.33 25.32 3.23
C ARG A 127 11.89 25.71 2.92
N LEU A 128 11.50 25.61 1.65
CA LEU A 128 10.14 25.91 1.23
C LEU A 128 9.13 24.92 1.80
N LEU A 129 9.48 23.62 1.79
CA LEU A 129 8.68 22.58 2.42
C LEU A 129 8.58 22.78 3.94
N ASP A 130 9.68 23.13 4.62
CA ASP A 130 9.68 23.43 6.06
C ASP A 130 8.78 24.61 6.41
N TRP A 131 8.81 25.67 5.59
CA TRP A 131 7.97 26.85 5.78
C TRP A 131 6.48 26.50 5.66
N ILE A 132 6.09 25.73 4.61
CA ILE A 132 4.71 25.30 4.41
C ILE A 132 4.26 24.36 5.54
N GLU A 133 5.11 23.45 5.98
CA GLU A 133 4.84 22.55 7.08
C GLU A 133 4.56 23.29 8.41
N ASN A 134 5.32 24.34 8.67
CA ASN A 134 5.08 25.19 9.83
C ASN A 134 3.76 25.99 9.72
N ILE A 135 3.33 26.36 8.53
CA ILE A 135 2.01 26.97 8.30
C ILE A 135 0.91 25.93 8.54
N ASP A 136 1.05 24.73 7.99
CA ASP A 136 0.09 23.64 8.20
C ASP A 136 -0.12 23.34 9.68
N LEU A 137 0.97 23.29 10.45
CA LEU A 137 0.89 23.09 11.89
C LEU A 137 0.12 24.21 12.61
N LYS A 138 0.09 25.42 12.10
CA LYS A 138 -0.70 26.53 12.66
C LYS A 138 -2.16 26.49 12.26
N ILE A 139 -2.46 26.09 11.03
CA ILE A 139 -3.83 26.04 10.49
C ILE A 139 -4.62 24.87 11.05
N ASN A 140 -3.98 23.73 11.28
CA ASN A 140 -4.63 22.49 11.72
C ASN A 140 -4.86 22.46 13.23
N ARG A 141 -5.59 23.40 13.79
CA ARG A 141 -6.00 23.36 15.19
C ARG A 141 -7.31 22.57 15.34
N ASN A 142 -7.27 21.50 16.11
CA ASN A 142 -8.45 20.72 16.46
C ASN A 142 -8.52 20.54 17.97
N GLY A 143 -9.43 21.30 18.61
CA GLY A 143 -9.59 21.28 20.06
C GLY A 143 -10.02 19.92 20.62
N GLU A 144 -10.90 19.22 19.91
CA GLU A 144 -11.37 17.88 20.31
C GLU A 144 -10.23 16.88 20.39
N LEU A 145 -9.33 16.86 19.39
CA LEU A 145 -8.15 16.00 19.45
C LEU A 145 -7.20 16.39 20.56
N SER A 146 -7.04 17.70 20.83
CA SER A 146 -6.19 18.17 21.94
C SER A 146 -6.69 17.67 23.28
N GLU A 147 -8.00 17.73 23.53
CA GLU A 147 -8.61 17.20 24.75
C GLU A 147 -8.42 15.69 24.89
N ILE A 148 -8.52 14.93 23.78
CA ILE A 148 -8.25 13.50 23.77
C ILE A 148 -6.80 13.20 24.15
N PHE A 149 -5.82 13.95 23.61
CA PHE A 149 -4.42 13.78 23.99
C PHE A 149 -4.16 14.12 25.47
N LEU A 150 -4.74 15.21 25.96
CA LEU A 150 -4.60 15.64 27.36
C LEU A 150 -5.24 14.65 28.33
N SER A 151 -6.43 14.11 28.02
CA SER A 151 -7.15 13.17 28.89
C SER A 151 -6.51 11.80 28.96
N HIS A 152 -6.03 11.28 27.80
CA HIS A 152 -5.45 9.94 27.74
C HIS A 152 -3.96 9.90 28.07
N ARG A 153 -3.23 10.98 27.84
CA ARG A 153 -1.76 11.10 28.07
C ARG A 153 -0.99 9.94 27.43
N PRO A 154 -1.09 9.73 26.11
CA PRO A 154 -0.38 8.63 25.46
C PRO A 154 1.13 8.84 25.54
N VAL A 155 1.89 7.73 25.64
CA VAL A 155 3.35 7.77 25.66
C VAL A 155 3.97 7.82 24.27
N ILE A 156 3.20 7.43 23.23
CA ILE A 156 3.65 7.41 21.84
C ILE A 156 2.44 7.47 20.90
N PHE A 157 2.62 8.10 19.74
CA PHE A 157 1.68 8.06 18.61
C PHE A 157 2.31 7.31 17.43
N PHE A 158 1.65 6.24 16.98
CA PHE A 158 2.04 5.46 15.82
C PHE A 158 1.19 5.85 14.59
N ALA A 159 1.79 6.57 13.65
CA ALA A 159 1.16 6.97 12.40
C ALA A 159 1.33 5.89 11.35
N THR A 160 0.23 5.54 10.64
CA THR A 160 0.23 4.51 9.60
C THR A 160 0.08 5.05 8.19
N HIS A 161 -0.28 6.32 8.03
CA HIS A 161 -0.47 6.94 6.72
C HIS A 161 -0.07 8.42 6.73
N ALA A 162 1.10 8.74 6.18
CA ALA A 162 1.71 10.08 6.29
C ALA A 162 1.09 11.17 5.39
N SER A 163 -0.05 10.96 4.75
CA SER A 163 -0.55 11.90 3.73
C SER A 163 -2.06 12.17 3.78
N SER A 164 -2.71 11.96 4.91
CA SER A 164 -4.10 12.35 5.11
C SER A 164 -4.19 13.51 6.11
N PHE A 165 -5.24 14.34 5.97
CA PHE A 165 -5.54 15.40 6.94
C PHE A 165 -5.68 14.87 8.35
N PHE A 166 -6.31 13.73 8.46
CA PHE A 166 -6.49 12.98 9.68
C PHE A 166 -5.13 12.68 10.39
N GLU A 167 -4.18 12.10 9.68
CA GLU A 167 -2.86 11.75 10.24
C GLU A 167 -2.03 12.99 10.59
N GLU A 168 -2.08 14.01 9.75
CA GLU A 168 -1.38 15.26 10.02
C GLU A 168 -1.96 15.98 11.24
N SER A 169 -3.29 15.93 11.46
CA SER A 169 -3.91 16.48 12.64
C SER A 169 -3.52 15.74 13.92
N LEU A 170 -3.46 14.40 13.87
CA LEU A 170 -2.97 13.58 14.98
C LEU A 170 -1.50 13.85 15.27
N LEU A 171 -0.66 13.91 14.23
CA LEU A 171 0.77 14.22 14.38
C LEU A 171 0.96 15.58 15.05
N LYS A 172 0.21 16.60 14.63
CA LYS A 172 0.28 17.92 15.24
C LYS A 172 -0.05 17.89 16.72
N ASN A 173 -1.20 17.29 17.08
CA ASN A 173 -1.60 17.18 18.48
C ASN A 173 -0.58 16.37 19.31
N SER A 174 0.02 15.34 18.72
CA SER A 174 1.12 14.59 19.31
C SER A 174 2.30 15.52 19.67
N LEU A 175 2.73 16.35 18.72
CA LEU A 175 3.84 17.29 18.91
C LEU A 175 3.53 18.37 19.95
N GLU A 176 2.31 18.94 19.92
CA GLU A 176 1.86 20.00 20.85
C GLU A 176 1.79 19.48 22.31
N ASN A 177 1.52 18.18 22.49
CA ASN A 177 1.47 17.54 23.80
C ASN A 177 2.78 16.85 24.20
N GLY A 178 3.87 17.05 23.44
CA GLY A 178 5.17 16.45 23.73
C GLY A 178 5.22 14.93 23.55
N VAL A 179 4.25 14.33 22.86
CA VAL A 179 4.15 12.90 22.60
C VAL A 179 5.00 12.55 21.38
N PRO A 180 5.99 11.63 21.48
CA PRO A 180 6.78 11.23 20.32
C PRO A 180 5.91 10.51 19.30
N ALA A 181 6.04 10.89 18.02
CA ALA A 181 5.37 10.25 16.91
C ALA A 181 6.35 9.38 16.13
N VAL A 182 5.91 8.18 15.72
CA VAL A 182 6.64 7.29 14.82
C VAL A 182 5.78 6.96 13.60
N TYR A 183 6.43 6.66 12.48
CA TYR A 183 5.75 6.37 11.23
C TYR A 183 6.33 5.13 10.56
N MET A 184 5.49 4.35 9.88
CA MET A 184 5.93 3.25 9.04
C MET A 184 5.58 3.46 7.58
N VAL A 185 6.56 3.27 6.69
CA VAL A 185 6.35 3.27 5.24
C VAL A 185 5.65 1.97 4.83
N LEU A 186 4.41 2.07 4.34
CA LEU A 186 3.54 0.92 4.05
C LEU A 186 3.68 0.35 2.63
N SER A 187 4.39 1.02 1.74
CA SER A 187 4.58 0.56 0.36
C SER A 187 5.92 1.04 -0.17
N TRP A 188 6.53 0.22 -0.99
CA TRP A 188 7.81 0.47 -1.66
C TRP A 188 7.81 1.74 -2.53
N ASP A 189 6.66 2.12 -3.09
CA ASP A 189 6.50 3.28 -3.97
C ASP A 189 5.93 4.53 -3.26
N HIS A 190 5.78 4.50 -1.92
CA HIS A 190 5.20 5.62 -1.20
C HIS A 190 6.04 6.89 -1.30
N LEU A 191 7.33 6.78 -1.06
CA LEU A 191 8.23 7.94 -0.98
C LEU A 191 8.53 8.55 -2.34
N SER A 192 8.59 7.72 -3.38
CA SER A 192 8.95 8.17 -4.72
C SER A 192 7.80 8.81 -5.50
N SER A 193 6.53 8.45 -5.19
CA SER A 193 5.41 8.85 -6.05
C SER A 193 4.12 9.26 -5.34
N LYS A 194 3.93 8.87 -4.07
CA LYS A 194 2.62 8.99 -3.42
C LYS A 194 2.56 9.97 -2.27
N ILE A 195 3.59 10.03 -1.44
CA ILE A 195 3.56 10.82 -0.20
C ILE A 195 4.73 11.79 -0.11
N VAL A 196 4.51 12.87 0.64
CA VAL A 196 5.57 13.74 1.15
C VAL A 196 5.63 13.50 2.66
N LEU A 197 6.80 13.07 3.15
CA LEU A 197 6.98 12.82 4.58
C LEU A 197 6.95 14.12 5.36
N ASN A 198 6.28 14.08 6.50
CA ASN A 198 6.43 15.09 7.52
C ASN A 198 7.76 14.89 8.25
N LYS A 199 8.50 15.98 8.49
CA LYS A 199 9.84 15.94 9.08
C LYS A 199 9.85 15.84 10.61
N LYS A 200 8.69 15.66 11.22
CA LYS A 200 8.52 15.71 12.69
C LYS A 200 8.42 14.34 13.36
N TYR A 201 8.52 13.25 12.59
CA TYR A 201 8.54 11.92 13.20
C TYR A 201 9.86 11.68 13.94
N ARG A 202 9.77 11.16 15.17
CA ARG A 202 10.94 10.77 15.97
C ARG A 202 11.70 9.60 15.32
N SER A 203 10.97 8.64 14.76
CA SER A 203 11.54 7.51 14.04
C SER A 203 10.64 7.09 12.87
N ILE A 204 11.28 6.56 11.82
CA ILE A 204 10.59 6.02 10.65
C ILE A 204 11.01 4.56 10.48
N PHE A 205 10.02 3.69 10.32
CA PHE A 205 10.22 2.28 10.01
C PHE A 205 10.12 2.08 8.49
N VAL A 206 11.08 1.38 7.92
CA VAL A 206 11.20 1.17 6.48
C VAL A 206 11.41 -0.29 6.13
N TRP A 207 11.15 -0.65 4.90
CA TRP A 207 11.22 -2.01 4.39
C TRP A 207 12.66 -2.53 4.27
N ASN A 208 13.57 -1.72 3.74
CA ASN A 208 14.91 -2.15 3.39
C ASN A 208 15.92 -0.97 3.35
N LYS A 209 17.18 -1.30 3.06
CA LYS A 209 18.27 -0.34 2.93
C LYS A 209 18.02 0.71 1.83
N MET A 210 17.35 0.33 0.72
CA MET A 210 17.05 1.25 -0.38
C MET A 210 16.06 2.34 0.06
N THR A 211 14.96 1.95 0.72
CA THR A 211 13.98 2.91 1.26
C THR A 211 14.62 3.81 2.33
N LYS A 212 15.53 3.26 3.15
CA LYS A 212 16.32 4.06 4.11
C LYS A 212 17.20 5.09 3.39
N SER A 213 17.94 4.69 2.37
CA SER A 213 18.81 5.58 1.59
C SER A 213 17.99 6.65 0.86
N GLU A 214 16.79 6.31 0.37
CA GLU A 214 15.88 7.25 -0.27
C GLU A 214 15.43 8.35 0.72
N ILE A 215 15.08 7.99 1.97
CA ILE A 215 14.72 8.99 2.99
C ILE A 215 15.91 9.89 3.29
N LEU A 216 17.08 9.33 3.55
CA LEU A 216 18.27 10.10 3.91
C LEU A 216 18.69 11.08 2.81
N SER A 217 18.60 10.67 1.55
CA SER A 217 18.93 11.54 0.42
C SER A 217 17.90 12.63 0.17
N THR A 218 16.62 12.35 0.45
CA THR A 218 15.50 13.24 0.13
C THR A 218 15.18 14.20 1.28
N TYR A 219 15.34 13.75 2.51
CA TYR A 219 14.99 14.48 3.73
C TYR A 219 16.22 14.65 4.64
N PRO A 220 17.09 15.64 4.38
CA PRO A 220 18.32 15.85 5.14
C PRO A 220 18.11 16.14 6.64
N SER A 221 16.86 16.44 7.05
CA SER A 221 16.48 16.63 8.45
C SER A 221 16.45 15.34 9.25
N TYR A 222 16.42 14.18 8.60
CA TYR A 222 16.53 12.87 9.25
C TYR A 222 17.98 12.37 9.26
N ASN A 223 18.35 11.69 10.33
CA ASN A 223 19.65 11.01 10.45
C ASN A 223 19.47 9.49 10.45
N ASP A 224 20.58 8.78 10.31
CA ASP A 224 20.60 7.33 10.19
C ASP A 224 19.93 6.60 11.35
N ASN A 225 20.09 7.13 12.59
CA ASN A 225 19.55 6.52 13.80
C ASN A 225 18.02 6.61 13.89
N GLN A 226 17.40 7.56 13.21
CA GLN A 226 15.95 7.74 13.20
C GLN A 226 15.25 6.77 12.23
N ILE A 227 15.97 6.15 11.29
CA ILE A 227 15.39 5.29 10.28
C ILE A 227 15.76 3.84 10.56
N LYS A 228 14.74 3.03 10.90
CA LYS A 228 14.90 1.63 11.29
C LYS A 228 14.38 0.71 10.20
N ILE A 229 15.21 -0.24 9.77
CA ILE A 229 14.82 -1.28 8.81
C ILE A 229 14.12 -2.39 9.58
N ILE A 230 12.87 -2.69 9.23
CA ILE A 230 12.04 -3.69 9.91
C ILE A 230 11.45 -4.75 8.95
N GLY A 231 11.75 -4.66 7.65
CA GLY A 231 11.15 -5.54 6.65
C GLY A 231 9.73 -5.11 6.26
N VAL A 232 8.96 -6.06 5.76
CA VAL A 232 7.61 -5.86 5.20
C VAL A 232 6.59 -6.69 5.98
N PRO A 233 5.94 -6.13 7.02
CA PRO A 233 5.05 -6.91 7.89
C PRO A 233 3.95 -7.65 7.15
N GLN A 234 3.32 -7.04 6.14
CA GLN A 234 2.28 -7.69 5.35
C GLN A 234 2.74 -8.99 4.66
N TYR A 235 4.06 -9.24 4.55
CA TYR A 235 4.62 -10.45 3.94
C TYR A 235 4.84 -11.58 4.95
N ASP A 236 4.64 -11.35 6.25
CA ASP A 236 4.74 -12.40 7.28
C ASP A 236 3.76 -13.55 7.02
N ILE A 237 2.65 -13.29 6.32
CA ILE A 237 1.70 -14.33 5.94
C ILE A 237 2.31 -15.34 4.96
N TYR A 238 3.27 -14.93 4.14
CA TYR A 238 3.93 -15.81 3.16
C TYR A 238 4.89 -16.80 3.80
N GLY A 239 5.45 -16.46 4.97
CA GLY A 239 6.26 -17.37 5.78
C GLY A 239 5.45 -18.44 6.52
N ARG A 240 4.12 -18.30 6.59
CA ARG A 240 3.26 -19.30 7.23
C ARG A 240 3.03 -20.47 6.27
N LYS A 241 3.14 -21.69 6.80
CA LYS A 241 2.86 -22.90 6.01
C LYS A 241 1.41 -22.87 5.47
N THR A 242 1.26 -23.25 4.21
CA THR A 242 -0.07 -23.52 3.66
C THR A 242 -0.68 -24.74 4.35
N LYS A 243 -2.00 -24.74 4.48
CA LYS A 243 -2.76 -25.88 5.01
C LYS A 243 -3.18 -26.87 3.91
N LEU A 244 -3.02 -26.43 2.65
CA LEU A 244 -3.45 -27.21 1.49
C LEU A 244 -2.24 -27.92 0.86
N SER A 245 -2.48 -29.10 0.32
CA SER A 245 -1.64 -29.73 -0.68
C SER A 245 -1.92 -29.11 -2.06
N ARG A 246 -1.01 -29.33 -3.04
CA ARG A 246 -1.25 -28.92 -4.43
C ARG A 246 -2.52 -29.54 -5.01
N LEU A 247 -2.81 -30.80 -4.66
CA LEU A 247 -4.02 -31.50 -5.10
C LEU A 247 -5.28 -30.77 -4.60
N GLU A 248 -5.37 -30.51 -3.30
CA GLU A 248 -6.52 -29.83 -2.70
C GLU A 248 -6.69 -28.41 -3.26
N TRP A 249 -5.58 -27.68 -3.45
CA TRP A 249 -5.62 -26.36 -4.06
C TRP A 249 -6.12 -26.42 -5.51
N CYS A 250 -5.64 -27.36 -6.31
CA CYS A 250 -6.11 -27.54 -7.68
C CYS A 250 -7.60 -27.90 -7.71
N GLN A 251 -8.06 -28.77 -6.82
CA GLN A 251 -9.49 -29.13 -6.71
C GLN A 251 -10.38 -27.92 -6.41
N LEU A 252 -9.94 -27.00 -5.54
CA LEU A 252 -10.69 -25.76 -5.25
C LEU A 252 -10.95 -24.89 -6.47
N TYR A 253 -10.07 -24.94 -7.45
CA TYR A 253 -10.16 -24.12 -8.66
C TYR A 253 -10.48 -24.95 -9.92
N GLY A 254 -10.80 -26.24 -9.81
CA GLY A 254 -11.10 -27.10 -10.96
C GLY A 254 -9.90 -27.29 -11.88
N LEU A 255 -8.67 -27.27 -11.34
CA LEU A 255 -7.41 -27.45 -12.08
C LEU A 255 -6.89 -28.88 -11.98
N ASN A 256 -6.16 -29.31 -12.99
CA ASN A 256 -5.45 -30.61 -12.96
C ASN A 256 -4.12 -30.46 -12.18
N PRO A 257 -3.88 -31.21 -11.09
CA PRO A 257 -2.68 -31.07 -10.27
C PRO A 257 -1.38 -31.45 -10.98
N ASN A 258 -1.46 -32.24 -12.05
CA ASN A 258 -0.31 -32.70 -12.83
C ASN A 258 0.10 -31.73 -13.95
N TRP A 259 -0.69 -30.69 -14.20
CA TRP A 259 -0.43 -29.72 -15.25
C TRP A 259 0.14 -28.42 -14.67
N PRO A 260 1.04 -27.73 -15.39
CA PRO A 260 1.54 -26.44 -14.94
C PRO A 260 0.43 -25.38 -14.91
N VAL A 261 0.47 -24.50 -13.91
CA VAL A 261 -0.53 -23.45 -13.68
C VAL A 261 0.11 -22.07 -13.83
N ILE A 262 -0.40 -21.30 -14.78
CA ILE A 262 -0.12 -19.88 -14.93
C ILE A 262 -1.09 -19.10 -14.03
N LEU A 263 -0.56 -18.33 -13.08
CA LEU A 263 -1.33 -17.38 -12.31
C LEU A 263 -1.32 -16.02 -13.01
N PHE A 264 -2.41 -15.65 -13.68
CA PHE A 264 -2.56 -14.32 -14.24
C PHE A 264 -3.17 -13.38 -13.20
N SER A 265 -2.37 -12.48 -12.65
CA SER A 265 -2.81 -11.51 -11.63
C SER A 265 -3.25 -10.22 -12.30
N THR A 266 -4.56 -9.93 -12.27
CA THR A 266 -5.10 -8.73 -12.90
C THR A 266 -4.86 -7.48 -12.07
N MET A 267 -5.05 -6.31 -12.67
CA MET A 267 -4.96 -5.01 -12.01
C MET A 267 -6.30 -4.26 -12.08
N PRO A 268 -6.48 -3.18 -11.29
CA PRO A 268 -7.72 -2.40 -11.33
C PRO A 268 -8.06 -1.93 -12.74
N GLN A 269 -9.31 -2.04 -13.13
CA GLN A 269 -9.80 -1.62 -14.46
C GLN A 269 -9.45 -0.16 -14.79
N VAL A 270 -9.44 0.72 -13.79
CA VAL A 270 -9.06 2.13 -13.97
C VAL A 270 -7.61 2.32 -14.42
N ARG A 271 -6.76 1.34 -14.18
CA ARG A 271 -5.34 1.35 -14.61
C ARG A 271 -5.17 0.73 -15.99
N HIS A 272 -5.78 -0.44 -16.22
CA HIS A 272 -5.72 -1.13 -17.49
C HIS A 272 -7.03 -1.89 -17.76
N ASN A 273 -7.76 -1.51 -18.82
CA ASN A 273 -9.08 -2.06 -19.14
C ASN A 273 -9.08 -3.09 -20.28
N GLN A 274 -7.90 -3.42 -20.83
CA GLN A 274 -7.75 -4.33 -21.98
C GLN A 274 -7.10 -5.67 -21.60
N GLN A 275 -6.89 -5.93 -20.32
CA GLN A 275 -6.21 -7.16 -19.87
C GLN A 275 -6.98 -8.45 -20.24
N HIS A 276 -8.30 -8.39 -20.40
CA HIS A 276 -9.11 -9.51 -20.90
C HIS A 276 -8.69 -9.94 -22.33
N ILE A 277 -8.33 -9.00 -23.20
CA ILE A 277 -7.86 -9.28 -24.56
C ILE A 277 -6.50 -10.02 -24.50
N ILE A 278 -5.63 -9.62 -23.61
CA ILE A 278 -4.32 -10.28 -23.40
C ILE A 278 -4.52 -11.71 -22.90
N ILE A 279 -5.44 -11.89 -21.94
CA ILE A 279 -5.76 -13.21 -21.37
C ILE A 279 -6.37 -14.10 -22.45
N GLU A 280 -7.36 -13.62 -23.21
CA GLU A 280 -7.99 -14.40 -24.27
C GLU A 280 -6.96 -14.82 -25.33
N LYS A 281 -6.05 -13.90 -25.72
CA LYS A 281 -4.98 -14.24 -26.65
C LYS A 281 -4.00 -15.30 -26.11
N LEU A 282 -3.65 -15.23 -24.83
CA LEU A 282 -2.84 -16.25 -24.17
C LEU A 282 -3.54 -17.61 -24.22
N LEU A 283 -4.84 -17.66 -23.92
CA LEU A 283 -5.63 -18.89 -23.92
C LEU A 283 -5.77 -19.48 -25.33
N GLU A 284 -5.94 -18.64 -26.38
CA GLU A 284 -5.92 -19.06 -27.77
C GLU A 284 -4.59 -19.73 -28.15
N GLU A 285 -3.45 -19.14 -27.78
CA GLU A 285 -2.13 -19.69 -28.11
C GLU A 285 -1.86 -21.01 -27.36
N ILE A 286 -2.33 -21.15 -26.11
CA ILE A 286 -2.30 -22.44 -25.40
C ILE A 286 -3.17 -23.49 -26.09
N ALA A 287 -4.40 -23.12 -26.50
CA ALA A 287 -5.31 -24.05 -27.17
C ALA A 287 -4.79 -24.55 -28.54
N LYS A 288 -4.02 -23.73 -29.26
CA LYS A 288 -3.37 -24.14 -30.50
C LYS A 288 -2.28 -25.18 -30.30
N GLY A 289 -1.55 -25.12 -29.18
CA GLY A 289 -0.48 -26.05 -28.86
C GLY A 289 0.80 -25.91 -29.68
N ASP A 290 0.87 -24.92 -30.59
CA ASP A 290 2.02 -24.74 -31.50
C ASP A 290 3.25 -24.13 -30.82
N LYS A 291 3.01 -23.04 -30.03
CA LYS A 291 4.08 -22.28 -29.37
C LYS A 291 4.15 -22.53 -27.87
N LEU A 292 3.03 -22.90 -27.28
CA LEU A 292 2.87 -23.18 -25.87
C LEU A 292 2.33 -24.60 -25.70
N PRO A 293 2.74 -25.34 -24.66
CA PRO A 293 2.18 -26.64 -24.36
C PRO A 293 0.66 -26.56 -24.13
N ASN A 294 -0.10 -27.47 -24.69
CA ASN A 294 -1.57 -27.50 -24.58
C ASN A 294 -2.06 -27.97 -23.19
N ASN A 295 -1.19 -28.47 -22.36
CA ASN A 295 -1.47 -28.82 -20.96
C ASN A 295 -1.23 -27.70 -19.97
N LEU A 296 -0.97 -26.46 -20.43
CA LEU A 296 -0.92 -25.29 -19.56
C LEU A 296 -2.33 -24.89 -19.12
N GLN A 297 -2.47 -24.57 -17.85
CA GLN A 297 -3.72 -24.08 -17.27
C GLN A 297 -3.55 -22.66 -16.79
N VAL A 298 -4.60 -21.86 -16.84
CA VAL A 298 -4.59 -20.47 -16.38
C VAL A 298 -5.56 -20.31 -15.22
N LEU A 299 -5.06 -19.77 -14.10
CA LEU A 299 -5.88 -19.24 -13.02
C LEU A 299 -5.84 -17.72 -13.08
N ILE A 300 -6.97 -17.11 -13.40
CA ILE A 300 -7.11 -15.64 -13.37
C ILE A 300 -7.39 -15.21 -11.93
N LYS A 301 -6.43 -14.56 -11.28
CA LYS A 301 -6.60 -13.95 -9.97
C LYS A 301 -7.03 -12.50 -10.15
N CYS A 302 -8.33 -12.26 -10.00
CA CYS A 302 -8.91 -10.93 -10.20
C CYS A 302 -8.50 -9.98 -9.07
N HIS A 303 -8.07 -8.78 -9.46
CA HIS A 303 -7.91 -7.69 -8.51
C HIS A 303 -9.29 -7.29 -7.94
N PRO A 304 -9.43 -6.97 -6.65
CA PRO A 304 -10.73 -6.61 -6.05
C PRO A 304 -11.48 -5.47 -6.77
N PHE A 305 -10.77 -4.60 -7.48
CA PHE A 305 -11.32 -3.47 -8.23
C PHE A 305 -11.22 -3.64 -9.76
N ASP A 306 -11.12 -4.89 -10.23
CA ASP A 306 -11.24 -5.21 -11.65
C ASP A 306 -12.71 -5.44 -12.02
N ASN A 307 -13.05 -5.25 -13.30
CA ASN A 307 -14.33 -5.70 -13.83
C ASN A 307 -14.22 -7.16 -14.24
N THR A 308 -14.76 -8.04 -13.41
CA THR A 308 -14.63 -9.49 -13.56
C THR A 308 -15.58 -10.10 -14.58
N ASP A 309 -16.67 -9.40 -14.97
CA ASP A 309 -17.70 -9.88 -15.93
C ASP A 309 -17.09 -10.19 -17.29
N LYS A 310 -15.99 -9.51 -17.64
CA LYS A 310 -15.25 -9.71 -18.89
C LYS A 310 -14.62 -11.11 -19.03
N TYR A 311 -14.52 -11.84 -17.94
CA TYR A 311 -13.89 -13.16 -17.92
C TYR A 311 -14.91 -14.29 -17.88
N ASP A 312 -16.23 -14.02 -17.71
CA ASP A 312 -17.25 -15.03 -17.44
C ASP A 312 -17.43 -16.04 -18.57
N SER A 313 -17.21 -15.62 -19.80
CA SER A 313 -17.33 -16.50 -20.97
C SER A 313 -16.10 -17.38 -21.23
N LEU A 314 -14.96 -17.10 -20.58
CA LEU A 314 -13.71 -17.79 -20.89
C LEU A 314 -13.71 -19.28 -20.46
N PRO A 315 -14.26 -19.67 -19.27
CA PRO A 315 -14.27 -21.09 -18.86
C PRO A 315 -15.08 -22.01 -19.76
N ALA A 316 -16.04 -21.47 -20.52
CA ALA A 316 -16.82 -22.27 -21.50
C ALA A 316 -16.01 -22.60 -22.78
N LYS A 317 -14.91 -21.87 -23.03
CA LYS A 317 -14.11 -22.00 -24.26
C LYS A 317 -12.72 -22.59 -24.00
N TYR A 318 -12.16 -22.40 -22.80
CA TYR A 318 -10.76 -22.68 -22.50
C TYR A 318 -10.59 -23.32 -21.11
N PRO A 319 -9.52 -24.07 -20.85
CA PRO A 319 -9.17 -24.61 -19.55
C PRO A 319 -8.65 -23.50 -18.63
N VAL A 320 -9.54 -22.63 -18.16
CA VAL A 320 -9.23 -21.48 -17.32
C VAL A 320 -10.17 -21.43 -16.12
N SER A 321 -9.62 -21.06 -14.99
CA SER A 321 -10.36 -20.82 -13.75
C SER A 321 -10.22 -19.38 -13.30
N ILE A 322 -11.20 -18.90 -12.54
CA ILE A 322 -11.27 -17.49 -12.12
C ILE A 322 -11.41 -17.44 -10.59
N TYR A 323 -10.44 -16.82 -9.94
CA TYR A 323 -10.52 -16.47 -8.52
C TYR A 323 -10.93 -15.00 -8.38
N ARG A 324 -12.09 -14.78 -7.77
CA ARG A 324 -12.64 -13.46 -7.49
C ARG A 324 -12.51 -13.15 -5.99
N SER A 325 -11.91 -12.02 -5.65
CA SER A 325 -11.96 -11.51 -4.28
C SER A 325 -13.36 -10.99 -3.97
N SER A 326 -13.78 -11.08 -2.71
CA SER A 326 -15.06 -10.50 -2.29
C SER A 326 -15.00 -8.98 -2.41
N LEU A 327 -15.86 -8.43 -3.23
CA LEU A 327 -16.10 -7.00 -3.31
C LEU A 327 -17.20 -6.60 -2.35
N HIS A 328 -16.94 -5.55 -1.57
CA HIS A 328 -18.01 -4.82 -0.90
C HIS A 328 -18.40 -3.63 -1.78
N PRO A 329 -19.63 -3.60 -2.32
CA PRO A 329 -20.09 -2.47 -3.13
C PRO A 329 -19.93 -1.15 -2.38
N GLY A 330 -19.42 -0.11 -3.05
CA GLY A 330 -19.24 1.21 -2.46
C GLY A 330 -17.95 1.46 -1.68
N LEU A 331 -17.08 0.44 -1.51
CA LEU A 331 -15.77 0.63 -0.88
C LEU A 331 -14.77 1.35 -1.80
N SER A 332 -14.08 2.35 -1.27
CA SER A 332 -12.89 2.87 -1.93
C SER A 332 -11.74 1.87 -1.83
N GLN A 333 -10.83 1.89 -2.80
CA GLN A 333 -9.63 1.04 -2.77
C GLN A 333 -8.80 1.22 -1.48
N ALA A 334 -8.80 2.42 -0.91
CA ALA A 334 -8.09 2.71 0.33
C ALA A 334 -8.73 2.05 1.56
N CYS A 335 -10.03 1.78 1.52
CA CYS A 335 -10.79 1.22 2.64
C CYS A 335 -11.00 -0.30 2.52
N TRP A 336 -10.57 -0.93 1.43
CA TRP A 336 -10.72 -2.37 1.27
C TRP A 336 -9.85 -3.15 2.26
N ILE A 337 -10.51 -3.99 3.04
CA ILE A 337 -9.87 -4.87 4.03
C ILE A 337 -10.10 -6.31 3.60
N PRO A 338 -9.08 -7.02 3.10
CA PRO A 338 -9.22 -8.43 2.80
C PRO A 338 -9.47 -9.23 4.08
N SER A 339 -10.31 -10.25 3.99
CA SER A 339 -10.45 -11.23 5.06
C SER A 339 -9.16 -12.07 5.21
N LYS A 340 -8.98 -12.70 6.38
CA LYS A 340 -7.86 -13.62 6.58
C LYS A 340 -7.87 -14.75 5.54
N ARG A 341 -9.06 -15.25 5.20
CA ARG A 341 -9.25 -16.31 4.16
C ARG A 341 -8.79 -15.83 2.79
N GLU A 342 -9.09 -14.59 2.40
CA GLU A 342 -8.62 -14.02 1.12
C GLU A 342 -7.11 -13.85 1.09
N MET A 343 -6.51 -13.44 2.21
CA MET A 343 -5.05 -13.34 2.33
C MET A 343 -4.38 -14.72 2.21
N GLU A 344 -4.92 -15.74 2.86
CA GLU A 344 -4.44 -17.14 2.77
C GLU A 344 -4.62 -17.67 1.35
N ALA A 345 -5.79 -17.47 0.72
CA ALA A 345 -6.03 -17.88 -0.66
C ALA A 345 -5.10 -17.19 -1.67
N SER A 346 -4.83 -15.89 -1.48
CA SER A 346 -3.87 -15.16 -2.31
C SER A 346 -2.44 -15.70 -2.17
N ARG A 347 -2.03 -16.02 -0.93
CA ARG A 347 -0.75 -16.70 -0.65
C ARG A 347 -0.68 -18.04 -1.35
N ASP A 348 -1.71 -18.87 -1.21
CA ASP A 348 -1.74 -20.23 -1.76
C ASP A 348 -1.72 -20.22 -3.29
N CYS A 349 -2.40 -19.27 -3.93
CA CYS A 349 -2.30 -19.08 -5.39
C CYS A 349 -0.86 -18.80 -5.83
N LEU A 350 -0.13 -17.95 -5.10
CA LEU A 350 1.28 -17.63 -5.40
C LEU A 350 2.23 -18.78 -5.06
N PHE A 351 1.92 -19.53 -4.00
CA PHE A 351 2.73 -20.68 -3.59
C PHE A 351 2.64 -21.84 -4.57
N PHE A 352 1.43 -22.17 -5.05
CA PHE A 352 1.18 -23.34 -5.89
C PHE A 352 1.26 -23.06 -7.40
N CYS A 353 1.16 -21.82 -7.87
CA CYS A 353 1.37 -21.54 -9.28
C CYS A 353 2.81 -21.86 -9.72
N ASP A 354 3.00 -22.13 -11.00
CA ASP A 354 4.31 -22.39 -11.57
C ASP A 354 4.92 -21.13 -12.21
N ILE A 355 4.08 -20.22 -12.72
CA ILE A 355 4.48 -18.95 -13.33
C ILE A 355 3.47 -17.88 -12.92
N ASN A 356 3.93 -16.67 -12.62
CA ASN A 356 3.06 -15.50 -12.43
C ASN A 356 3.17 -14.56 -13.63
N ILE A 357 2.01 -14.18 -14.19
CA ILE A 357 1.91 -13.13 -15.21
C ILE A 357 1.17 -11.95 -14.62
N ASN A 358 1.72 -10.75 -14.77
CA ASN A 358 1.05 -9.54 -14.31
C ASN A 358 1.49 -8.30 -15.09
N ILE A 359 0.74 -7.20 -14.95
CA ILE A 359 1.07 -5.88 -15.47
C ILE A 359 1.44 -5.02 -14.26
N PHE A 360 2.71 -4.68 -14.08
CA PHE A 360 3.15 -3.73 -13.06
C PHE A 360 2.37 -3.80 -11.72
N SER A 361 2.63 -4.80 -10.92
CA SER A 361 1.89 -5.04 -9.67
C SER A 361 2.83 -5.36 -8.50
N THR A 362 2.40 -5.04 -7.27
CA THR A 362 3.07 -5.52 -6.04
C THR A 362 3.08 -7.05 -5.93
N VAL A 363 2.20 -7.73 -6.65
CA VAL A 363 2.20 -9.20 -6.78
C VAL A 363 3.52 -9.73 -7.32
N THR A 364 4.28 -8.93 -8.08
CA THR A 364 5.66 -9.24 -8.49
C THR A 364 6.55 -9.56 -7.31
N LEU A 365 6.54 -8.72 -6.27
CA LEU A 365 7.34 -8.93 -5.06
C LEU A 365 6.85 -10.15 -4.28
N GLU A 366 5.54 -10.37 -4.26
CA GLU A 366 4.91 -11.49 -3.59
C GLU A 366 5.23 -12.83 -4.30
N ALA A 367 5.20 -12.86 -5.65
CA ALA A 367 5.60 -14.03 -6.44
C ALA A 367 7.10 -14.35 -6.29
N ALA A 368 7.93 -13.30 -6.26
CA ALA A 368 9.35 -13.43 -6.04
C ALA A 368 9.72 -13.97 -4.65
N TYR A 369 8.92 -13.66 -3.61
CA TYR A 369 9.07 -14.27 -2.29
C TYR A 369 9.04 -15.80 -2.35
N PHE A 370 8.21 -16.37 -3.22
CA PHE A 370 8.11 -17.81 -3.46
C PHE A 370 9.05 -18.34 -4.55
N GLY A 371 9.96 -17.51 -5.06
CA GLY A 371 10.89 -17.90 -6.13
C GLY A 371 10.20 -18.23 -7.46
N LYS A 372 9.00 -17.69 -7.71
CA LYS A 372 8.26 -18.00 -8.94
C LYS A 372 8.79 -17.21 -10.13
N PRO A 373 8.92 -17.83 -11.32
CA PRO A 373 9.13 -17.11 -12.57
C PRO A 373 8.03 -16.07 -12.79
N ILE A 374 8.41 -14.87 -13.24
CA ILE A 374 7.49 -13.75 -13.43
C ILE A 374 7.59 -13.25 -14.86
N VAL A 375 6.45 -13.15 -15.53
CA VAL A 375 6.32 -12.54 -16.85
C VAL A 375 5.58 -11.23 -16.73
N HIS A 376 6.25 -10.15 -17.11
CA HIS A 376 5.64 -8.82 -17.12
C HIS A 376 5.09 -8.49 -18.50
N ILE A 377 3.85 -8.03 -18.54
CA ILE A 377 3.23 -7.51 -19.76
C ILE A 377 3.58 -6.02 -19.88
N ALA A 378 4.36 -5.70 -20.91
CA ALA A 378 4.85 -4.34 -21.18
C ALA A 378 4.28 -3.76 -22.48
N PHE A 379 3.10 -4.20 -22.90
CA PHE A 379 2.43 -3.70 -24.10
C PHE A 379 0.93 -3.52 -23.85
N ASP A 380 0.31 -2.69 -24.68
CA ASP A 380 -1.13 -2.50 -24.74
C ASP A 380 -1.65 -3.13 -26.03
N PRO A 381 -2.71 -3.96 -26.02
CA PRO A 381 -3.32 -4.51 -27.25
C PRO A 381 -3.73 -3.42 -28.25
N PHE A 382 -4.30 -2.33 -27.75
CA PHE A 382 -4.65 -1.14 -28.52
C PHE A 382 -4.22 0.13 -27.82
N PRO A 383 -3.86 1.20 -28.55
CA PRO A 383 -3.51 2.49 -27.96
C PRO A 383 -4.65 3.05 -27.09
N ILE A 384 -4.33 3.47 -25.87
CA ILE A 384 -5.29 4.05 -24.94
C ILE A 384 -5.02 5.55 -24.80
N LYS A 385 -5.98 6.38 -25.25
CA LYS A 385 -5.86 7.83 -25.12
C LYS A 385 -5.87 8.28 -23.65
N ASN A 386 -4.99 9.23 -23.30
CA ASN A 386 -4.88 9.84 -21.98
C ASN A 386 -4.55 8.86 -20.83
N ARG A 387 -3.91 7.75 -21.14
CA ARG A 387 -3.41 6.80 -20.14
C ARG A 387 -1.93 6.52 -20.39
N ILE A 388 -1.25 6.14 -19.31
CA ILE A 388 0.15 5.73 -19.38
C ILE A 388 0.20 4.34 -20.01
N PRO A 389 0.95 4.15 -21.12
CA PRO A 389 1.14 2.83 -21.74
C PRO A 389 1.80 1.85 -20.75
N CYS A 390 1.46 0.55 -20.86
CA CYS A 390 1.99 -0.50 -19.98
C CYS A 390 3.52 -0.47 -19.86
N LYS A 391 4.23 -0.29 -20.98
CA LYS A 391 5.70 -0.24 -21.01
C LYS A 391 6.30 0.87 -20.15
N GLU A 392 5.60 1.99 -19.97
CA GLU A 392 6.11 3.14 -19.22
C GLU A 392 6.01 2.92 -17.70
N TYR A 393 5.14 2.03 -17.22
CA TYR A 393 5.11 1.70 -15.80
C TYR A 393 6.41 1.08 -15.29
N TYR A 394 7.17 0.40 -16.15
CA TYR A 394 8.47 -0.20 -15.80
C TYR A 394 9.60 0.84 -15.72
N ASN A 395 9.35 2.05 -16.21
CA ASN A 395 10.26 3.19 -16.06
C ASN A 395 9.96 4.05 -14.83
N PHE A 396 8.94 3.70 -14.03
CA PHE A 396 8.67 4.40 -12.77
C PHE A 396 9.83 4.16 -11.81
N GLU A 397 10.25 5.23 -11.13
CA GLU A 397 11.12 5.08 -9.96
C GLU A 397 10.42 4.13 -9.00
N PRO A 398 10.82 3.56 -8.24
CA PRO A 398 11.34 2.45 -7.56
C PRO A 398 11.27 1.10 -8.33
N VAL A 399 10.52 1.00 -9.42
CA VAL A 399 10.45 -0.25 -10.20
C VAL A 399 11.79 -0.60 -10.83
N SER A 400 12.48 0.41 -11.34
CA SER A 400 13.83 0.24 -11.88
C SER A 400 14.82 -0.32 -10.84
N TYR A 401 14.57 -0.10 -9.55
CA TYR A 401 15.41 -0.61 -8.46
C TYR A 401 15.01 -2.00 -7.99
N THR A 402 13.73 -2.39 -8.09
CA THR A 402 13.26 -3.71 -7.63
C THR A 402 13.65 -4.84 -8.57
N HIS A 403 13.93 -4.55 -9.83
CA HIS A 403 14.44 -5.56 -10.76
C HIS A 403 15.88 -6.02 -10.45
N LEU A 404 16.64 -5.28 -9.64
CA LEU A 404 18.03 -5.56 -9.36
C LEU A 404 18.31 -6.21 -7.99
N THR A 405 17.41 -6.04 -7.02
CA THR A 405 17.61 -6.58 -5.66
C THR A 405 16.30 -6.86 -4.95
N LEU A 406 15.76 -8.06 -5.14
CA LEU A 406 14.74 -8.57 -4.21
C LEU A 406 15.45 -8.91 -2.89
N PRO A 407 14.98 -8.41 -1.73
CA PRO A 407 15.49 -8.89 -0.46
C PRO A 407 15.08 -10.36 -0.33
N THR A 408 16.01 -11.27 -0.60
CA THR A 408 15.87 -12.64 -0.12
C THR A 408 16.02 -12.56 1.39
N ASN A 409 14.94 -12.89 2.12
CA ASN A 409 14.93 -13.04 3.59
C ASN A 409 15.80 -14.24 4.03
N ARG A 410 17.04 -14.35 3.54
CA ARG A 410 18.02 -15.36 3.94
C ARG A 410 19.12 -14.79 4.84
N GLU A 411 19.00 -13.52 5.25
CA GLU A 411 19.85 -12.93 6.27
C GLU A 411 19.00 -12.40 7.42
N VAL A 412 18.51 -13.31 8.24
CA VAL A 412 18.17 -13.12 9.63
C VAL A 412 18.78 -14.27 10.42
#